data_34f81b088bde064e8906f325264decc9
#
_entry.id   34f81b088bde064e8906f325264decc9
#
_cell.length_a   1.000
_cell.length_b   1.000
_cell.length_c   1.000
_cell.angle_alpha   90.00
_cell.angle_beta   90.00
_cell.angle_gamma   90.00
#
_symmetry.space_group_name_H-M   'P 1'
#
loop_
_entity.id
_entity.type
_entity.pdbx_description
1 polymer ?
#
loop_
_entity_poly.entity_id
_entity_poly.type
_entity_poly.pdbx_seq_one_letter_code
_entity_poly.pdbx_strand_id
1 'polypeptide(L)'
;MPGWISGASQLYEQLRNSVPWLEHDRRMFNQVFREPRMTAVYKHVADVPDARLLQAVCALSRHYGVEYDGLWMNLYRNGQDSTGWHRDHGSCRKLDCIVPVLTLGTIRRFLIKPIKGGRSMTFKPSSGDLVVMGGRAQQDWVHCVPKEPEIEGTRISVNFMSSAQGVRD
;
A
#
# COMPACT_ATOMS: atom_id res chain seq x y z
N MET A 1 7.10 2.06 11.84
CA MET A 1 8.48 2.62 11.74
C MET A 1 8.37 4.07 11.28
N PRO A 2 8.32 5.02 12.18
CA PRO A 2 8.21 6.44 11.85
C PRO A 2 9.46 6.95 11.13
N GLY A 3 9.27 7.86 10.14
CA GLY A 3 10.37 8.50 9.42
C GLY A 3 11.36 7.54 8.75
N TRP A 4 10.86 6.41 8.27
CA TRP A 4 11.71 5.32 7.75
C TRP A 4 12.50 5.70 6.50
N ILE A 5 11.91 6.54 5.62
CA ILE A 5 12.59 7.00 4.41
C ILE A 5 12.94 8.48 4.50
N SER A 6 14.17 8.83 4.18
CA SER A 6 14.59 10.23 4.06
C SER A 6 14.13 10.83 2.74
N GLY A 7 13.93 12.16 2.69
CA GLY A 7 13.48 12.84 1.47
C GLY A 7 12.04 12.48 1.04
N ALA A 8 11.17 12.13 2.00
CA ALA A 8 9.80 11.70 1.74
C ALA A 8 8.98 12.73 0.95
N SER A 9 9.18 14.03 1.20
CA SER A 9 8.47 15.10 0.47
C SER A 9 8.87 15.15 -1.00
N GLN A 10 10.17 15.06 -1.30
CA GLN A 10 10.66 15.06 -2.68
C GLN A 10 10.22 13.79 -3.41
N LEU A 11 10.24 12.63 -2.73
CA LEU A 11 9.76 11.37 -3.29
C LEU A 11 8.26 11.46 -3.60
N TYR A 12 7.47 12.02 -2.69
CA TYR A 12 6.04 12.22 -2.90
C TYR A 12 5.74 13.06 -4.13
N GLU A 13 6.39 14.23 -4.27
CA GLU A 13 6.18 15.13 -5.42
C GLU A 13 6.59 14.45 -6.73
N GLN A 14 7.71 13.74 -6.74
CA GLN A 14 8.16 13.01 -7.91
C GLN A 14 7.15 11.94 -8.32
N LEU A 15 6.73 11.06 -7.41
CA LEU A 15 5.79 9.99 -7.72
C LEU A 15 4.43 10.52 -8.14
N ARG A 16 3.94 11.57 -7.47
CA ARG A 16 2.67 12.19 -7.82
C ARG A 16 2.64 12.66 -9.27
N ASN A 17 3.74 13.22 -9.77
CA ASN A 17 3.82 13.85 -11.08
C ASN A 17 4.31 12.94 -12.21
N SER A 18 5.12 11.91 -11.90
CA SER A 18 5.77 11.07 -12.93
C SER A 18 5.15 9.68 -13.11
N VAL A 19 4.40 9.17 -12.10
CA VAL A 19 3.80 7.84 -12.18
C VAL A 19 2.56 7.89 -13.09
N PRO A 20 2.42 6.94 -14.04
CA PRO A 20 1.23 6.84 -14.89
C PRO A 20 0.04 6.25 -14.11
N TRP A 21 -0.59 7.09 -13.29
CA TRP A 21 -1.72 6.71 -12.47
C TRP A 21 -2.94 6.32 -13.31
N LEU A 22 -3.51 5.14 -13.05
CA LEU A 22 -4.66 4.58 -13.75
C LEU A 22 -5.88 4.54 -12.83
N GLU A 23 -7.02 4.95 -13.35
CA GLU A 23 -8.33 4.71 -12.75
C GLU A 23 -8.83 3.32 -13.18
N HIS A 24 -9.48 2.61 -12.28
CA HIS A 24 -10.05 1.30 -12.57
C HIS A 24 -11.54 1.30 -12.30
N ASP A 25 -12.28 0.69 -13.20
CA ASP A 25 -13.69 0.39 -13.02
C ASP A 25 -13.84 -1.05 -12.52
N ARG A 26 -14.58 -1.24 -11.44
CA ARG A 26 -14.89 -2.53 -10.86
C ARG A 26 -16.35 -2.88 -11.08
N ARG A 27 -16.62 -4.03 -11.67
CA ARG A 27 -17.96 -4.55 -11.80
C ARG A 27 -18.37 -5.28 -10.52
N MET A 28 -19.45 -4.80 -9.87
CA MET A 28 -20.04 -5.42 -8.69
C MET A 28 -21.57 -5.40 -8.84
N PHE A 29 -22.25 -6.52 -8.55
CA PHE A 29 -23.73 -6.62 -8.59
C PHE A 29 -24.37 -6.06 -9.87
N ASN A 30 -23.81 -6.41 -11.05
CA ASN A 30 -24.23 -5.90 -12.37
C ASN A 30 -24.11 -4.37 -12.60
N GLN A 31 -23.44 -3.66 -11.70
CA GLN A 31 -23.11 -2.25 -11.85
C GLN A 31 -21.61 -2.06 -11.98
N VAL A 32 -21.20 -1.04 -12.72
CA VAL A 32 -19.81 -0.62 -12.85
C VAL A 32 -19.57 0.53 -11.87
N PHE A 33 -18.64 0.36 -10.97
CA PHE A 33 -18.22 1.37 -10.01
C PHE A 33 -16.78 1.77 -10.30
N ARG A 34 -16.52 3.05 -10.39
CA ARG A 34 -15.15 3.55 -10.41
C ARG A 34 -14.51 3.34 -9.04
N GLU A 35 -13.35 2.68 -9.00
CA GLU A 35 -12.61 2.53 -7.75
C GLU A 35 -12.22 3.90 -7.20
N PRO A 36 -12.49 4.19 -5.92
CA PRO A 36 -12.20 5.49 -5.33
C PRO A 36 -10.72 5.59 -4.94
N ARG A 37 -9.85 5.47 -5.92
CA ARG A 37 -8.41 5.69 -5.92
C ARG A 37 -7.84 5.45 -7.31
N MET A 38 -6.63 5.93 -7.56
CA MET A 38 -5.87 5.55 -8.74
C MET A 38 -4.77 4.55 -8.33
N THR A 39 -4.30 3.74 -9.28
CA THR A 39 -3.24 2.77 -9.00
C THR A 39 -2.15 2.79 -10.07
N ALA A 40 -0.97 2.28 -9.70
CA ALA A 40 0.10 1.95 -10.63
C ALA A 40 0.79 0.67 -10.16
N VAL A 41 1.26 -0.15 -11.10
CA VAL A 41 1.92 -1.42 -10.83
C VAL A 41 3.25 -1.47 -11.57
N TYR A 42 4.30 -1.77 -10.85
CA TYR A 42 5.63 -2.06 -11.38
C TYR A 42 5.92 -3.53 -11.08
N LYS A 43 5.88 -4.38 -12.11
CA LYS A 43 6.11 -5.82 -11.98
C LYS A 43 7.60 -6.16 -11.78
N HIS A 44 8.47 -5.24 -12.14
CA HIS A 44 9.91 -5.37 -11.99
C HIS A 44 10.46 -4.12 -11.30
N VAL A 45 11.28 -4.31 -10.30
CA VAL A 45 11.89 -3.20 -9.54
C VAL A 45 12.81 -2.34 -10.39
N ALA A 46 13.33 -2.87 -11.50
CA ALA A 46 14.14 -2.09 -12.45
C ALA A 46 13.35 -0.95 -13.13
N ASP A 47 12.03 -1.08 -13.20
CA ASP A 47 11.16 -0.12 -13.89
C ASP A 47 10.63 0.98 -12.95
N VAL A 48 10.98 0.94 -11.65
CA VAL A 48 10.45 1.92 -10.68
C VAL A 48 11.01 3.32 -10.95
N PRO A 49 10.19 4.36 -10.75
CA PRO A 49 10.50 5.71 -11.22
C PRO A 49 11.50 6.48 -10.36
N ASP A 50 12.00 5.91 -9.26
CA ASP A 50 12.89 6.61 -8.33
C ASP A 50 13.91 5.67 -7.67
N ALA A 51 15.18 6.08 -7.67
CA ALA A 51 16.27 5.29 -7.07
C ALA A 51 16.11 5.03 -5.57
N ARG A 52 15.41 5.89 -4.83
CA ARG A 52 15.11 5.68 -3.40
C ARG A 52 14.21 4.46 -3.20
N LEU A 53 13.31 4.18 -4.13
CA LEU A 53 12.47 2.97 -4.08
C LEU A 53 13.29 1.71 -4.33
N LEU A 54 14.29 1.75 -5.21
CA LEU A 54 15.23 0.64 -5.39
C LEU A 54 16.04 0.39 -4.11
N GLN A 55 16.53 1.46 -3.49
CA GLN A 55 17.24 1.35 -2.21
C GLN A 55 16.32 0.78 -1.11
N ALA A 56 15.07 1.21 -1.08
CA ALA A 56 14.06 0.69 -0.15
C ALA A 56 13.80 -0.81 -0.37
N VAL A 57 13.65 -1.25 -1.61
CA VAL A 57 13.53 -2.68 -1.96
C VAL A 57 14.72 -3.48 -1.44
N CYS A 58 15.95 -3.03 -1.73
CA CYS A 58 17.17 -3.71 -1.28
C CYS A 58 17.26 -3.77 0.25
N ALA A 59 16.93 -2.68 0.95
CA ALA A 59 16.96 -2.62 2.40
C ALA A 59 15.93 -3.57 3.04
N LEU A 60 14.69 -3.58 2.53
CA LEU A 60 13.62 -4.44 3.01
C LEU A 60 13.91 -5.91 2.71
N SER A 61 14.40 -6.22 1.50
CA SER A 61 14.75 -7.59 1.12
C SER A 61 15.83 -8.16 2.03
N ARG A 62 16.86 -7.37 2.31
CA ARG A 62 17.93 -7.78 3.23
C ARG A 62 17.45 -7.96 4.68
N HIS A 63 16.60 -7.03 5.14
CA HIS A 63 16.13 -7.04 6.53
C HIS A 63 15.19 -8.20 6.84
N TYR A 64 14.27 -8.49 5.91
CA TYR A 64 13.25 -9.51 6.11
C TYR A 64 13.57 -10.88 5.50
N GLY A 65 14.65 -10.99 4.71
CA GLY A 65 14.95 -12.22 3.97
C GLY A 65 13.89 -12.55 2.91
N VAL A 66 13.19 -11.56 2.40
CA VAL A 66 12.13 -11.68 1.39
C VAL A 66 12.59 -10.95 0.13
N GLU A 67 12.55 -11.60 -1.01
CA GLU A 67 12.79 -10.95 -2.30
C GLU A 67 11.57 -10.12 -2.69
N TYR A 68 11.70 -8.79 -2.59
CA TYR A 68 10.71 -7.85 -3.12
C TYR A 68 11.09 -7.50 -4.55
N ASP A 69 10.25 -7.89 -5.51
CA ASP A 69 10.52 -7.82 -6.95
C ASP A 69 9.57 -6.89 -7.71
N GLY A 70 8.58 -6.30 -7.04
CA GLY A 70 7.64 -5.37 -7.63
C GLY A 70 7.02 -4.40 -6.63
N LEU A 71 6.29 -3.43 -7.16
CA LEU A 71 5.56 -2.43 -6.37
C LEU A 71 4.12 -2.31 -6.85
N TRP A 72 3.20 -2.19 -5.89
CA TRP A 72 1.83 -1.75 -6.10
C TRP A 72 1.64 -0.40 -5.41
N MET A 73 1.21 0.60 -6.16
CA MET A 73 0.99 1.93 -5.61
C MET A 73 -0.48 2.31 -5.68
N ASN A 74 -0.96 3.02 -4.65
CA ASN A 74 -2.27 3.65 -4.65
C ASN A 74 -2.12 5.15 -4.43
N LEU A 75 -2.84 5.93 -5.22
CA LEU A 75 -2.99 7.37 -5.07
C LEU A 75 -4.42 7.66 -4.60
N TYR A 76 -4.54 8.21 -3.41
CA TYR A 76 -5.78 8.76 -2.86
C TYR A 76 -5.73 10.28 -3.08
N ARG A 77 -6.59 10.78 -3.97
CA ARG A 77 -6.57 12.20 -4.43
C ARG A 77 -6.99 13.16 -3.32
N ASN A 78 -7.89 12.71 -2.46
CA ASN A 78 -8.39 13.43 -1.29
C ASN A 78 -9.10 12.45 -0.34
N GLY A 79 -9.82 12.97 0.64
CA GLY A 79 -10.54 12.18 1.63
C GLY A 79 -11.75 11.40 1.11
N GLN A 80 -12.25 11.67 -0.09
CA GLN A 80 -13.30 10.88 -0.73
C GLN A 80 -12.77 9.55 -1.28
N ASP A 81 -11.48 9.49 -1.61
CA ASP A 81 -10.83 8.26 -2.04
C ASP A 81 -10.60 7.33 -0.85
N SER A 82 -10.73 6.03 -1.08
CA SER A 82 -10.72 5.02 -0.03
C SER A 82 -10.35 3.64 -0.56
N THR A 83 -10.03 2.74 0.35
CA THR A 83 -9.99 1.30 0.08
C THR A 83 -10.84 0.61 1.13
N GLY A 84 -11.80 -0.19 0.71
CA GLY A 84 -12.66 -0.96 1.61
C GLY A 84 -11.88 -2.03 2.40
N TRP A 85 -12.54 -2.68 3.36
CA TRP A 85 -11.94 -3.78 4.12
C TRP A 85 -11.50 -4.92 3.22
N HIS A 86 -10.21 -5.26 3.25
CA HIS A 86 -9.62 -6.30 2.41
C HIS A 86 -8.38 -6.92 3.05
N ARG A 87 -7.87 -7.94 2.39
CA ARG A 87 -6.56 -8.56 2.58
C ARG A 87 -5.78 -8.47 1.28
N ASP A 88 -4.47 -8.43 1.34
CA ASP A 88 -3.60 -8.35 0.16
C ASP A 88 -3.41 -9.72 -0.52
N HIS A 89 -4.53 -10.34 -0.93
CA HIS A 89 -4.52 -11.69 -1.53
C HIS A 89 -3.67 -11.81 -2.80
N GLY A 90 -3.50 -10.71 -3.54
CA GLY A 90 -2.70 -10.70 -4.75
C GLY A 90 -1.20 -10.83 -4.51
N SER A 91 -0.74 -10.30 -3.37
CA SER A 91 0.68 -10.22 -2.99
C SER A 91 1.05 -11.09 -1.80
N CYS A 92 0.08 -11.81 -1.20
CA CYS A 92 0.33 -12.67 -0.05
C CYS A 92 -0.60 -13.88 -0.06
N ARG A 93 -0.07 -15.05 -0.37
CA ARG A 93 -0.80 -16.34 -0.31
C ARG A 93 -0.22 -17.30 0.71
N LYS A 94 1.00 -17.03 1.21
CA LYS A 94 1.64 -17.81 2.27
C LYS A 94 1.12 -17.40 3.65
N LEU A 95 1.30 -18.27 4.64
CA LEU A 95 0.83 -18.02 6.00
C LEU A 95 1.56 -16.86 6.69
N ASP A 96 2.83 -16.67 6.37
CA ASP A 96 3.74 -15.75 7.05
C ASP A 96 4.30 -14.67 6.11
N CYS A 97 3.42 -14.07 5.30
CA CYS A 97 3.85 -12.98 4.43
C CYS A 97 4.24 -11.73 5.22
N ILE A 98 5.25 -11.04 4.70
CA ILE A 98 5.65 -9.73 5.18
C ILE A 98 5.36 -8.72 4.07
N VAL A 99 4.42 -7.81 4.33
CA VAL A 99 3.96 -6.79 3.38
C VAL A 99 4.29 -5.40 3.93
N PRO A 100 5.41 -4.80 3.52
CA PRO A 100 5.75 -3.43 3.86
C PRO A 100 4.94 -2.44 3.01
N VAL A 101 4.50 -1.35 3.63
CA VAL A 101 3.74 -0.27 2.99
C VAL A 101 4.34 1.06 3.40
N LEU A 102 4.98 1.76 2.47
CA LEU A 102 5.46 3.12 2.66
C LEU A 102 4.32 4.11 2.45
N THR A 103 4.16 5.07 3.36
CA THR A 103 3.18 6.14 3.25
C THR A 103 3.87 7.45 2.87
N LEU A 104 3.28 8.20 1.92
CA LEU A 104 3.76 9.51 1.49
C LEU A 104 2.58 10.48 1.37
N GLY A 105 2.83 11.76 1.63
CA GLY A 105 1.83 12.83 1.53
C GLY A 105 0.97 12.96 2.78
N THR A 106 -0.32 13.20 2.59
CA THR A 106 -1.26 13.54 3.67
C THR A 106 -1.54 12.35 4.59
N ILE A 107 -1.61 12.61 5.89
CA ILE A 107 -1.97 11.61 6.90
C ILE A 107 -3.41 11.16 6.69
N ARG A 108 -3.62 9.85 6.60
CA ARG A 108 -4.93 9.20 6.54
C ARG A 108 -5.00 8.10 7.58
N ARG A 109 -6.18 7.81 8.09
CA ARG A 109 -6.39 6.64 8.93
C ARG A 109 -6.12 5.36 8.15
N PHE A 110 -5.41 4.45 8.77
CA PHE A 110 -5.25 3.06 8.37
C PHE A 110 -5.86 2.21 9.48
N LEU A 111 -6.92 1.50 9.16
CA LEU A 111 -7.67 0.69 10.12
C LEU A 111 -7.36 -0.79 9.89
N ILE A 112 -7.24 -1.53 10.98
CA ILE A 112 -7.09 -2.99 10.96
C ILE A 112 -8.02 -3.62 11.99
N LYS A 113 -8.66 -4.74 11.65
CA LYS A 113 -9.52 -5.51 12.57
C LYS A 113 -9.45 -7.00 12.28
N PRO A 114 -9.77 -7.87 13.26
CA PRO A 114 -9.91 -9.30 13.02
C PRO A 114 -11.00 -9.61 12.00
N ILE A 115 -10.79 -10.62 11.15
CA ILE A 115 -11.81 -11.08 10.17
C ILE A 115 -13.08 -11.59 10.88
N LYS A 116 -12.92 -12.28 12.01
CA LYS A 116 -14.02 -12.82 12.78
C LYS A 116 -14.86 -11.77 13.53
N GLY A 117 -14.57 -10.49 13.29
CA GLY A 117 -15.21 -9.37 13.98
C GLY A 117 -14.43 -8.93 15.22
N GLY A 118 -14.84 -7.77 15.78
CA GLY A 118 -14.19 -7.16 16.91
C GLY A 118 -13.85 -5.69 16.66
N ARG A 119 -13.24 -5.05 17.65
CA ARG A 119 -12.87 -3.63 17.59
C ARG A 119 -11.73 -3.41 16.61
N SER A 120 -11.86 -2.40 15.76
CA SER A 120 -10.76 -1.96 14.89
C SER A 120 -9.73 -1.15 15.67
N MET A 121 -8.47 -1.34 15.30
CA MET A 121 -7.35 -0.48 15.69
C MET A 121 -7.12 0.56 14.60
N THR A 122 -6.73 1.77 15.00
CA THR A 122 -6.48 2.89 14.11
C THR A 122 -5.02 3.30 14.19
N PHE A 123 -4.38 3.36 13.03
CA PHE A 123 -3.06 3.95 12.85
C PHE A 123 -3.17 5.19 11.97
N LYS A 124 -2.29 6.16 12.16
CA LYS A 124 -2.20 7.39 11.36
C LYS A 124 -0.77 7.58 10.86
N PRO A 125 -0.31 6.75 9.89
CA PRO A 125 1.04 6.87 9.39
C PRO A 125 1.25 8.23 8.70
N SER A 126 2.36 8.87 9.02
CA SER A 126 2.82 10.13 8.44
C SER A 126 3.60 9.89 7.15
N SER A 127 3.88 10.97 6.40
CA SER A 127 4.75 10.89 5.21
C SER A 127 6.16 10.42 5.59
N GLY A 128 6.63 9.37 4.93
CA GLY A 128 7.91 8.72 5.22
C GLY A 128 7.82 7.53 6.18
N ASP A 129 6.65 7.26 6.77
CA ASP A 129 6.46 6.12 7.66
C ASP A 129 6.28 4.81 6.89
N LEU A 130 6.87 3.75 7.44
CA LEU A 130 6.68 2.37 6.97
C LEU A 130 5.76 1.61 7.93
N VAL A 131 4.66 1.10 7.41
CA VAL A 131 3.79 0.12 8.07
C VAL A 131 4.15 -1.26 7.54
N VAL A 132 4.39 -2.22 8.43
CA VAL A 132 4.72 -3.59 8.03
C VAL A 132 3.66 -4.54 8.60
N MET A 133 2.99 -5.22 7.69
CA MET A 133 2.03 -6.28 8.04
C MET A 133 2.75 -7.63 7.90
N GLY A 134 2.98 -8.30 9.00
CA GLY A 134 3.71 -9.58 9.05
C GLY A 134 2.94 -10.68 9.76
N GLY A 135 3.52 -11.88 9.80
CA GLY A 135 2.93 -13.07 10.39
C GLY A 135 1.56 -13.37 9.79
N ARG A 136 0.57 -13.57 10.65
CA ARG A 136 -0.81 -13.91 10.22
C ARG A 136 -1.67 -12.69 9.86
N ALA A 137 -1.09 -11.50 9.66
CA ALA A 137 -1.86 -10.28 9.36
C ALA A 137 -2.77 -10.45 8.12
N GLN A 138 -2.30 -11.12 7.07
CA GLN A 138 -3.07 -11.37 5.86
C GLN A 138 -4.01 -12.59 5.97
N GLN A 139 -3.96 -13.35 7.06
CA GLN A 139 -4.82 -14.51 7.29
C GLN A 139 -5.99 -14.19 8.22
N ASP A 140 -5.69 -13.54 9.34
CA ASP A 140 -6.62 -13.35 10.44
C ASP A 140 -7.20 -11.93 10.51
N TRP A 141 -6.67 -10.98 9.73
CA TRP A 141 -7.03 -9.58 9.78
C TRP A 141 -7.42 -9.03 8.41
N VAL A 142 -8.24 -7.99 8.44
CA VAL A 142 -8.54 -7.13 7.30
C VAL A 142 -8.17 -5.69 7.63
N HIS A 143 -7.80 -4.94 6.61
CA HIS A 143 -7.42 -3.54 6.75
C HIS A 143 -8.14 -2.66 5.71
N CYS A 144 -8.18 -1.35 5.96
CA CYS A 144 -8.76 -0.38 5.04
C CYS A 144 -8.15 1.01 5.22
N VAL A 145 -8.35 1.83 4.20
CA VAL A 145 -8.21 3.29 4.28
C VAL A 145 -9.61 3.86 4.11
N PRO A 146 -10.27 4.32 5.20
CA PRO A 146 -11.66 4.77 5.14
C PRO A 146 -11.78 6.12 4.42
N LYS A 147 -12.99 6.51 4.02
CA LYS A 147 -13.27 7.88 3.62
C LYS A 147 -13.12 8.82 4.81
N GLU A 148 -12.57 10.00 4.56
CA GLU A 148 -12.39 11.11 5.50
C GLU A 148 -12.66 12.41 4.72
N PRO A 149 -13.95 12.74 4.46
CA PRO A 149 -14.35 13.80 3.52
C PRO A 149 -13.75 15.17 3.81
N GLU A 150 -13.35 15.42 5.07
CA GLU A 150 -12.70 16.63 5.54
C GLU A 150 -11.24 16.79 5.08
N ILE A 151 -10.65 15.74 4.52
CA ILE A 151 -9.23 15.76 4.08
C ILE A 151 -9.17 16.09 2.60
N GLU A 152 -8.52 17.20 2.26
CA GLU A 152 -8.33 17.65 0.87
C GLU A 152 -7.01 17.14 0.26
N GLY A 153 -6.02 16.82 1.09
CA GLY A 153 -4.68 16.47 0.64
C GLY A 153 -4.56 15.06 0.06
N THR A 154 -3.60 14.91 -0.84
CA THR A 154 -3.28 13.66 -1.54
C THR A 154 -2.37 12.75 -0.70
N ARG A 155 -2.62 11.44 -0.76
CA ARG A 155 -1.78 10.40 -0.14
C ARG A 155 -1.37 9.37 -1.18
N ILE A 156 -0.11 8.91 -1.10
CA ILE A 156 0.38 7.75 -1.85
C ILE A 156 0.72 6.63 -0.84
N SER A 157 0.33 5.40 -1.14
CA SER A 157 0.91 4.21 -0.51
C SER A 157 1.70 3.41 -1.53
N VAL A 158 2.92 3.03 -1.15
CA VAL A 158 3.80 2.16 -1.94
C VAL A 158 3.88 0.82 -1.23
N ASN A 159 3.28 -0.21 -1.82
CA ASN A 159 3.26 -1.57 -1.28
C ASN A 159 4.36 -2.36 -1.98
N PHE A 160 5.29 -2.91 -1.20
CA PHE A 160 6.37 -3.75 -1.70
C PHE A 160 5.86 -5.17 -1.89
N MET A 161 5.92 -5.66 -3.13
CA MET A 161 5.42 -6.97 -3.52
C MET A 161 6.55 -7.97 -3.68
N SER A 162 6.24 -9.23 -3.39
CA SER A 162 7.11 -10.36 -3.65
C SER A 162 6.31 -11.43 -4.40
N SER A 163 6.73 -11.76 -5.61
CA SER A 163 6.12 -12.84 -6.39
C SER A 163 6.21 -14.18 -5.66
N ALA A 164 7.32 -14.42 -4.96
CA ALA A 164 7.52 -15.63 -4.15
C ALA A 164 6.52 -15.76 -2.99
N GLN A 165 6.01 -14.67 -2.41
CA GLN A 165 4.96 -14.69 -1.39
C GLN A 165 3.56 -14.86 -2.01
N GLY A 166 3.38 -14.45 -3.26
CA GLY A 166 2.12 -14.53 -4.01
C GLY A 166 1.86 -15.87 -4.70
N VAL A 167 2.87 -16.72 -4.86
CA VAL A 167 2.74 -18.03 -5.49
C VAL A 167 2.07 -19.02 -4.52
N ARG A 168 1.12 -19.79 -5.02
CA ARG A 168 0.62 -21.00 -4.33
C ARG A 168 1.59 -22.12 -4.66
N ASP A 169 2.08 -22.79 -3.63
CA ASP A 169 2.75 -24.09 -3.78
C ASP A 169 1.77 -25.10 -4.33
#